data_9d4439710d5c064fc13b3bb1f38ae4da
#
_entry.id   9d4439710d5c064fc13b3bb1f38ae4da
#
_cell.length_a   1.000
_cell.length_b   1.000
_cell.length_c   1.000
_cell.angle_alpha   90.00
_cell.angle_beta   90.00
_cell.angle_gamma   90.00
#
_symmetry.space_group_name_H-M   'P 1'
#
loop_
_entity.id
_entity.type
_entity.pdbx_description
1 polymer ?
#
loop_
_entity_poly.entity_id
_entity_poly.type
_entity_poly.pdbx_seq_one_letter_code
_entity_poly.pdbx_strand_id
1 'polypeptide(L)'
;MTTIDHISNGRAQCGIGAGWNEPEYRAFGYPFPDVKTREDQLEEYAEALSLLFNEPFADISGTHYTLRHAPNNPRPVQRRLPLWIGGAGEKRTLRTAARFADGWNAPYLAPAEWKRKNEVLDRWCAELGRDRGAIARTVNVGFYMGADAKGAARAEERYQGEWGADRRGFTGFLRGTPERASELVDEFRAVGAERLNIALRSGPYDWDALDAFAQNVVPALT
;
A
#
# COMPACT_ATOMS: atom_id res chain seq x y z
N MET A 1 8.00 -15.04 5.25
CA MET A 1 8.35 -14.35 3.97
C MET A 1 9.46 -15.06 3.22
N THR A 2 10.57 -15.40 3.85
CA THR A 2 11.71 -16.06 3.20
C THR A 2 11.33 -17.37 2.48
N THR A 3 10.51 -18.24 3.12
CA THR A 3 9.99 -19.46 2.48
C THR A 3 9.18 -19.15 1.20
N ILE A 4 8.35 -18.09 1.24
CA ILE A 4 7.58 -17.65 0.07
C ILE A 4 8.53 -17.16 -1.03
N ASP A 5 9.61 -16.49 -0.66
CA ASP A 5 10.62 -16.03 -1.60
C ASP A 5 11.30 -17.20 -2.33
N HIS A 6 11.65 -18.26 -1.58
CA HIS A 6 12.18 -19.49 -2.18
C HIS A 6 11.16 -20.17 -3.10
N ILE A 7 9.91 -20.35 -2.67
CA ILE A 7 8.86 -20.99 -3.47
C ILE A 7 8.59 -20.18 -4.76
N SER A 8 8.60 -18.87 -4.66
CA SER A 8 8.35 -17.96 -5.79
C SER A 8 9.58 -17.71 -6.66
N ASN A 9 10.74 -18.28 -6.32
CA ASN A 9 12.01 -18.03 -6.99
C ASN A 9 12.34 -16.52 -7.09
N GLY A 10 12.34 -15.84 -5.93
CA GLY A 10 12.75 -14.44 -5.83
C GLY A 10 11.71 -13.41 -6.27
N ARG A 11 10.40 -13.70 -6.16
CA ARG A 11 9.30 -12.78 -6.50
C ARG A 11 8.53 -12.25 -5.30
N ALA A 12 8.88 -12.66 -4.08
CA ALA A 12 8.19 -12.25 -2.87
C ALA A 12 8.45 -10.77 -2.55
N GLN A 13 7.44 -10.12 -1.97
CA GLN A 13 7.55 -8.79 -1.38
C GLN A 13 6.83 -8.79 -0.03
N CYS A 14 7.39 -8.11 0.96
CA CYS A 14 6.83 -8.04 2.30
C CYS A 14 6.15 -6.69 2.52
N GLY A 15 4.83 -6.67 2.67
CA GLY A 15 4.08 -5.44 2.98
C GLY A 15 3.65 -5.40 4.44
N ILE A 16 3.91 -4.27 5.12
CA ILE A 16 3.49 -4.03 6.49
C ILE A 16 2.83 -2.65 6.64
N GLY A 17 2.08 -2.46 7.73
CA GLY A 17 1.45 -1.19 8.09
C GLY A 17 1.09 -1.19 9.57
N ALA A 18 0.74 -0.03 10.13
CA ALA A 18 0.41 0.13 11.54
C ALA A 18 -0.92 -0.55 11.98
N GLY A 19 -1.71 -1.03 11.02
CA GLY A 19 -3.06 -1.55 11.30
C GLY A 19 -4.08 -0.41 11.53
N TRP A 20 -5.34 -0.68 11.20
CA TRP A 20 -6.41 0.33 11.31
C TRP A 20 -7.80 -0.26 11.61
N ASN A 21 -8.01 -1.55 11.32
CA ASN A 21 -9.33 -2.20 11.42
C ASN A 21 -9.53 -2.82 12.80
N GLU A 22 -9.92 -2.02 13.78
CA GLU A 22 -10.15 -2.48 15.16
C GLU A 22 -11.11 -3.68 15.28
N PRO A 23 -12.24 -3.73 14.53
CA PRO A 23 -13.12 -4.92 14.56
C PRO A 23 -12.41 -6.22 14.18
N GLU A 24 -11.48 -6.17 13.23
CA GLU A 24 -10.69 -7.34 12.81
C GLU A 24 -9.72 -7.78 13.92
N TYR A 25 -9.02 -6.83 14.55
CA TYR A 25 -8.17 -7.12 15.71
C TYR A 25 -8.96 -7.82 16.82
N ARG A 26 -10.13 -7.29 17.15
CA ARG A 26 -11.02 -7.86 18.17
C ARG A 26 -11.52 -9.24 17.79
N ALA A 27 -11.91 -9.45 16.53
CA ALA A 27 -12.43 -10.73 16.04
C ALA A 27 -11.39 -11.86 16.16
N PHE A 28 -10.12 -11.54 15.99
CA PHE A 28 -9.01 -12.50 16.13
C PHE A 28 -8.32 -12.48 17.49
N GLY A 29 -8.85 -11.76 18.46
CA GLY A 29 -8.32 -11.73 19.83
C GLY A 29 -6.99 -10.98 19.98
N TYR A 30 -6.62 -10.13 19.03
CA TYR A 30 -5.42 -9.29 19.13
C TYR A 30 -5.72 -7.97 19.86
N PRO A 31 -4.75 -7.47 20.66
CA PRO A 31 -4.88 -6.15 21.26
C PRO A 31 -4.85 -5.08 20.15
N PHE A 32 -5.68 -4.04 20.30
CA PHE A 32 -5.66 -2.87 19.42
C PHE A 32 -5.22 -1.65 20.23
N PRO A 33 -3.91 -1.42 20.36
CA PRO A 33 -3.39 -0.28 21.11
C PRO A 33 -3.68 1.05 20.40
N ASP A 34 -3.37 2.15 21.07
CA ASP A 34 -3.52 3.49 20.50
C ASP A 34 -2.64 3.69 19.23
N VAL A 35 -2.93 4.73 18.48
CA VAL A 35 -2.23 5.03 17.22
C VAL A 35 -0.73 5.23 17.45
N LYS A 36 -0.35 5.90 18.55
CA LYS A 36 1.06 6.14 18.87
C LYS A 36 1.80 4.82 19.04
N THR A 37 1.26 3.92 19.83
CA THR A 37 1.84 2.59 20.10
C THR A 37 1.95 1.76 18.80
N ARG A 38 0.91 1.75 17.96
CA ARG A 38 0.95 1.03 16.68
C ARG A 38 2.01 1.58 15.72
N GLU A 39 2.19 2.89 15.68
CA GLU A 39 3.23 3.52 14.87
C GLU A 39 4.65 3.27 15.44
N ASP A 40 4.80 3.23 16.78
CA ASP A 40 6.06 2.81 17.42
C ASP A 40 6.40 1.37 17.05
N GLN A 41 5.42 0.47 17.13
CA GLN A 41 5.56 -0.92 16.72
C GLN A 41 5.90 -1.07 15.23
N LEU A 42 5.27 -0.28 14.36
CA LEU A 42 5.56 -0.30 12.92
C LEU A 42 7.02 0.08 12.64
N GLU A 43 7.53 1.13 13.29
CA GLU A 43 8.92 1.59 13.09
C GLU A 43 9.92 0.52 13.53
N GLU A 44 9.77 -0.01 14.74
CA GLU A 44 10.65 -1.09 15.25
C GLU A 44 10.54 -2.38 14.41
N TYR A 45 9.32 -2.73 13.97
CA TYR A 45 9.10 -3.92 13.14
C TYR A 45 9.71 -3.77 11.74
N ALA A 46 9.62 -2.58 11.15
CA ALA A 46 10.25 -2.29 9.87
C ALA A 46 11.78 -2.41 9.96
N GLU A 47 12.38 -1.91 11.03
CA GLU A 47 13.82 -2.07 11.30
C GLU A 47 14.19 -3.55 11.46
N ALA A 48 13.43 -4.30 12.28
CA ALA A 48 13.64 -5.72 12.47
C ALA A 48 13.62 -6.51 11.17
N LEU A 49 12.60 -6.30 10.35
CA LEU A 49 12.46 -6.97 9.06
C LEU A 49 13.56 -6.57 8.08
N SER A 50 13.92 -5.29 8.04
CA SER A 50 15.01 -4.82 7.18
C SER A 50 16.32 -5.53 7.51
N LEU A 51 16.66 -5.68 8.80
CA LEU A 51 17.84 -6.41 9.22
C LEU A 51 17.73 -7.91 8.93
N LEU A 52 16.63 -8.56 9.34
CA LEU A 52 16.43 -10.00 9.12
C LEU A 52 16.47 -10.41 7.64
N PHE A 53 16.01 -9.55 6.74
CA PHE A 53 16.01 -9.86 5.31
C PHE A 53 17.37 -9.60 4.64
N ASN A 54 18.15 -8.64 5.13
CA ASN A 54 19.33 -8.17 4.43
C ASN A 54 20.65 -8.51 5.12
N GLU A 55 20.66 -8.70 6.47
CA GLU A 55 21.87 -8.97 7.23
C GLU A 55 21.98 -10.46 7.65
N PRO A 56 23.18 -10.99 7.87
CA PRO A 56 23.37 -12.35 8.38
C PRO A 56 22.72 -12.57 9.74
N PHE A 57 22.77 -11.56 10.60
CA PHE A 57 22.19 -11.55 11.94
C PHE A 57 21.55 -10.19 12.20
N ALA A 58 20.48 -10.19 12.99
CA ALA A 58 19.77 -8.98 13.39
C ALA A 58 19.91 -8.76 14.90
N ASP A 59 20.26 -7.55 15.29
CA ASP A 59 20.30 -7.09 16.68
C ASP A 59 19.44 -5.82 16.81
N ILE A 60 18.43 -5.87 17.70
CA ILE A 60 17.55 -4.77 18.03
C ILE A 60 17.28 -4.77 19.52
N SER A 61 17.32 -3.59 20.13
CA SER A 61 16.94 -3.34 21.52
C SER A 61 15.86 -2.25 21.57
N GLY A 62 14.68 -2.58 21.05
CA GLY A 62 13.52 -1.68 21.03
C GLY A 62 12.64 -1.83 22.25
N THR A 63 11.59 -1.03 22.32
CA THR A 63 10.55 -1.08 23.36
C THR A 63 9.59 -2.24 23.13
N HIS A 64 9.30 -2.55 21.87
CA HIS A 64 8.31 -3.56 21.47
C HIS A 64 8.96 -4.83 20.96
N TYR A 65 10.14 -4.75 20.34
CA TYR A 65 10.85 -5.89 19.76
C TYR A 65 12.29 -5.92 20.22
N THR A 66 12.76 -7.12 20.55
CA THR A 66 14.17 -7.39 20.90
C THR A 66 14.66 -8.56 20.08
N LEU A 67 15.74 -8.35 19.32
CA LEU A 67 16.48 -9.40 18.64
C LEU A 67 17.91 -9.43 19.17
N ARG A 68 18.47 -10.60 19.34
CA ARG A 68 19.86 -10.77 19.81
C ARG A 68 20.54 -11.79 18.91
N HIS A 69 21.39 -11.28 18.02
CA HIS A 69 22.12 -12.10 17.06
C HIS A 69 21.20 -13.09 16.33
N ALA A 70 20.01 -12.62 15.95
CA ALA A 70 18.94 -13.44 15.39
C ALA A 70 19.19 -13.72 13.91
N PRO A 71 19.35 -15.00 13.48
CA PRO A 71 19.51 -15.34 12.08
C PRO A 71 18.15 -15.45 11.38
N ASN A 72 18.14 -15.27 10.06
CA ASN A 72 17.02 -15.62 9.18
C ASN A 72 17.52 -16.65 8.16
N ASN A 73 17.40 -17.95 8.48
CA ASN A 73 17.90 -19.07 7.69
C ASN A 73 16.75 -20.00 7.24
N PRO A 74 16.72 -20.45 5.95
CA PRO A 74 17.63 -20.01 4.88
C PRO A 74 17.45 -18.52 4.56
N ARG A 75 18.48 -17.88 4.01
CA ARG A 75 18.42 -16.48 3.56
C ARG A 75 17.42 -16.35 2.40
N PRO A 76 16.81 -15.16 2.14
CA PRO A 76 16.06 -14.92 0.93
C PRO A 76 16.88 -15.25 -0.33
N VAL A 77 16.19 -15.71 -1.37
CA VAL A 77 16.79 -15.92 -2.72
C VAL A 77 17.18 -14.58 -3.32
N GLN A 78 16.33 -13.57 -3.11
CA GLN A 78 16.62 -12.20 -3.52
C GLN A 78 17.80 -11.64 -2.70
N ARG A 79 18.70 -10.92 -3.36
CA ARG A 79 19.77 -10.17 -2.67
C ARG A 79 19.19 -9.21 -1.62
N ARG A 80 18.03 -8.62 -1.93
CA ARG A 80 17.24 -7.77 -1.04
C ARG A 80 15.76 -8.13 -1.21
N LEU A 81 15.15 -8.68 -0.15
CA LEU A 81 13.71 -8.96 -0.14
C LEU A 81 12.97 -7.63 0.10
N PRO A 82 12.17 -7.14 -0.88
CA PRO A 82 11.59 -5.81 -0.79
C PRO A 82 10.63 -5.67 0.39
N LEU A 83 10.82 -4.63 1.19
CA LEU A 83 9.93 -4.23 2.27
C LEU A 83 9.05 -3.07 1.81
N TRP A 84 7.74 -3.25 1.88
CA TRP A 84 6.73 -2.26 1.56
C TRP A 84 6.06 -1.74 2.80
N ILE A 85 5.89 -0.42 2.91
CA ILE A 85 5.14 0.20 3.99
C ILE A 85 3.86 0.83 3.45
N GLY A 86 2.72 0.39 4.00
CA GLY A 86 1.40 0.90 3.69
C GLY A 86 0.95 1.95 4.69
N GLY A 87 0.29 3.00 4.19
CA GLY A 87 -0.27 4.07 5.01
C GLY A 87 0.08 5.46 4.51
N ALA A 88 -0.53 6.49 5.11
CA ALA A 88 -0.40 7.87 4.65
C ALA A 88 -0.15 8.87 5.81
N GLY A 89 0.21 8.40 6.99
CA GLY A 89 0.54 9.20 8.17
C GLY A 89 1.82 10.01 7.94
N GLU A 90 1.70 11.35 7.88
CA GLU A 90 2.80 12.22 7.44
C GLU A 90 3.99 12.25 8.38
N LYS A 91 3.71 12.23 9.70
CA LYS A 91 4.75 12.42 10.72
C LYS A 91 5.53 11.14 11.01
N ARG A 92 4.91 9.99 10.90
CA ARG A 92 5.46 8.70 11.34
C ARG A 92 5.51 7.68 10.23
N THR A 93 4.37 7.25 9.69
CA THR A 93 4.33 6.21 8.64
C THR A 93 5.23 6.55 7.45
N LEU A 94 5.15 7.81 6.92
CA LEU A 94 6.01 8.22 5.80
C LEU A 94 7.48 8.36 6.20
N ARG A 95 7.76 8.76 7.45
CA ARG A 95 9.14 8.76 7.96
C ARG A 95 9.70 7.34 8.07
N THR A 96 8.91 6.39 8.56
CA THR A 96 9.29 4.96 8.62
C THR A 96 9.52 4.40 7.21
N ALA A 97 8.67 4.76 6.24
CA ALA A 97 8.87 4.41 4.84
C ALA A 97 10.19 4.98 4.29
N ALA A 98 10.48 6.26 4.55
CA ALA A 98 11.73 6.88 4.14
C ALA A 98 12.97 6.20 4.76
N ARG A 99 12.87 5.65 5.99
CA ARG A 99 13.99 4.97 6.65
C ARG A 99 14.24 3.56 6.10
N PHE A 100 13.20 2.77 5.92
CA PHE A 100 13.34 1.32 5.79
C PHE A 100 12.74 0.72 4.52
N ALA A 101 11.75 1.38 3.88
CA ALA A 101 10.98 0.74 2.81
C ALA A 101 11.72 0.75 1.46
N ASP A 102 11.51 -0.31 0.69
CA ASP A 102 11.82 -0.37 -0.75
C ASP A 102 10.62 0.08 -1.58
N GLY A 103 9.43 0.11 -0.98
CA GLY A 103 8.21 0.62 -1.59
C GLY A 103 7.25 1.22 -0.57
N TRP A 104 6.54 2.27 -1.00
CA TRP A 104 5.43 2.86 -0.29
C TRP A 104 4.14 2.67 -1.06
N ASN A 105 3.09 2.22 -0.36
CA ASN A 105 1.76 2.07 -0.92
C ASN A 105 0.75 2.96 -0.19
N ALA A 106 0.23 3.95 -0.88
CA ALA A 106 -0.79 4.85 -0.35
C ALA A 106 -2.18 4.19 -0.38
N PRO A 107 -2.98 4.28 0.68
CA PRO A 107 -4.31 3.68 0.71
C PRO A 107 -5.37 4.65 0.16
N TYR A 108 -5.98 4.34 -0.98
CA TYR A 108 -7.17 5.00 -1.53
C TYR A 108 -7.13 6.54 -1.52
N LEU A 109 -6.04 7.14 -2.00
CA LEU A 109 -5.89 8.58 -2.11
C LEU A 109 -6.26 9.06 -3.52
N ALA A 110 -6.94 10.20 -3.63
CA ALA A 110 -7.11 10.91 -4.90
C ALA A 110 -5.77 11.50 -5.39
N PRO A 111 -5.63 11.83 -6.71
CA PRO A 111 -4.37 12.27 -7.29
C PRO A 111 -3.70 13.43 -6.56
N ALA A 112 -4.44 14.49 -6.25
CA ALA A 112 -3.91 15.66 -5.55
C ALA A 112 -3.41 15.34 -4.13
N GLU A 113 -4.14 14.48 -3.42
CA GLU A 113 -3.76 14.06 -2.07
C GLU A 113 -2.56 13.13 -2.11
N TRP A 114 -2.52 12.19 -3.05
CA TRP A 114 -1.36 11.34 -3.27
C TRP A 114 -0.10 12.17 -3.55
N LYS A 115 -0.19 13.15 -4.45
CA LYS A 115 0.92 14.09 -4.73
C LYS A 115 1.43 14.75 -3.47
N ARG A 116 0.54 15.31 -2.66
CA ARG A 116 0.89 15.98 -1.39
C ARG A 116 1.61 15.02 -0.43
N LYS A 117 1.12 13.78 -0.28
CA LYS A 117 1.78 12.76 0.57
C LYS A 117 3.13 12.33 0.00
N ASN A 118 3.22 12.22 -1.32
CA ASN A 118 4.47 11.92 -2.02
C ASN A 118 5.54 13.00 -1.75
N GLU A 119 5.16 14.27 -1.78
CA GLU A 119 6.05 15.39 -1.42
C GLU A 119 6.49 15.35 0.05
N VAL A 120 5.63 14.86 0.96
CA VAL A 120 6.02 14.63 2.36
C VAL A 120 7.07 13.52 2.46
N LEU A 121 6.89 12.43 1.71
CA LEU A 121 7.86 11.34 1.67
C LEU A 121 9.21 11.83 1.12
N ASP A 122 9.21 12.68 0.08
CA ASP A 122 10.42 13.29 -0.47
C ASP A 122 11.17 14.14 0.58
N ARG A 123 10.45 14.94 1.38
CA ARG A 123 11.07 15.71 2.46
C ARG A 123 11.74 14.80 3.49
N TRP A 124 11.06 13.72 3.91
CA TRP A 124 11.66 12.75 4.82
C TRP A 124 12.90 12.07 4.23
N CYS A 125 12.87 11.72 2.93
CA CYS A 125 14.05 11.18 2.25
C CYS A 125 15.21 12.19 2.29
N ALA A 126 14.96 13.46 2.00
CA ALA A 126 15.98 14.51 2.03
C ALA A 126 16.55 14.71 3.44
N GLU A 127 15.72 14.76 4.48
CA GLU A 127 16.14 14.89 5.88
C GLU A 127 17.00 13.71 6.35
N LEU A 128 16.73 12.50 5.83
CA LEU A 128 17.43 11.27 6.17
C LEU A 128 18.61 10.97 5.23
N GLY A 129 18.88 11.82 4.25
CA GLY A 129 19.95 11.60 3.28
C GLY A 129 19.72 10.40 2.36
N ARG A 130 18.47 10.00 2.15
CA ARG A 130 18.13 8.85 1.32
C ARG A 130 17.70 9.29 -0.08
N ASP A 131 18.18 8.56 -1.09
CA ASP A 131 17.68 8.75 -2.46
C ASP A 131 16.18 8.47 -2.54
N ARG A 132 15.42 9.47 -2.96
CA ARG A 132 13.97 9.37 -3.15
C ARG A 132 13.59 8.36 -4.23
N GLY A 133 14.45 8.15 -5.24
CA GLY A 133 14.27 7.18 -6.32
C GLY A 133 14.45 5.72 -5.87
N ALA A 134 15.02 5.49 -4.67
CA ALA A 134 15.18 4.16 -4.11
C ALA A 134 13.89 3.56 -3.51
N ILE A 135 12.78 4.31 -3.50
CA ILE A 135 11.49 3.88 -2.96
C ILE A 135 10.46 3.86 -4.09
N ALA A 136 10.00 2.69 -4.47
CA ALA A 136 8.87 2.54 -5.40
C ALA A 136 7.58 3.12 -4.77
N ARG A 137 6.75 3.81 -5.57
CA ARG A 137 5.60 4.57 -5.06
C ARG A 137 4.33 4.18 -5.77
N THR A 138 3.38 3.66 -5.00
CA THR A 138 2.12 3.16 -5.53
C THR A 138 0.94 3.70 -4.74
N VAL A 139 -0.25 3.56 -5.31
CA VAL A 139 -1.50 3.87 -4.63
C VAL A 139 -2.52 2.77 -4.89
N ASN A 140 -3.25 2.39 -3.84
CA ASN A 140 -4.44 1.58 -4.01
C ASN A 140 -5.60 2.48 -4.43
N VAL A 141 -6.36 2.05 -5.43
CA VAL A 141 -7.61 2.66 -5.86
C VAL A 141 -8.72 1.62 -5.82
N GLY A 142 -9.86 1.98 -5.24
CA GLY A 142 -11.02 1.10 -5.22
C GLY A 142 -11.69 1.03 -6.59
N PHE A 143 -12.26 -0.13 -6.93
CA PHE A 143 -12.85 -0.39 -8.24
C PHE A 143 -14.38 -0.41 -8.17
N TYR A 144 -15.00 0.67 -8.65
CA TYR A 144 -16.44 0.89 -8.69
C TYR A 144 -16.88 1.47 -10.04
N MET A 145 -16.29 1.02 -11.13
CA MET A 145 -16.74 1.35 -12.48
C MET A 145 -17.66 0.27 -13.05
N GLY A 146 -18.43 0.62 -14.09
CA GLY A 146 -19.16 -0.32 -14.92
C GLY A 146 -18.66 -0.31 -16.34
N ALA A 147 -19.02 -1.31 -17.16
CA ALA A 147 -18.70 -1.38 -18.57
C ALA A 147 -19.47 -0.34 -19.39
N ASP A 148 -20.64 0.10 -18.90
CA ASP A 148 -21.55 1.05 -19.50
C ASP A 148 -22.25 1.90 -18.41
N ALA A 149 -23.14 2.80 -18.81
CA ALA A 149 -23.88 3.67 -17.90
C ALA A 149 -24.73 2.88 -16.88
N LYS A 150 -25.33 1.76 -17.28
CA LYS A 150 -26.14 0.92 -16.40
C LYS A 150 -25.25 0.19 -15.38
N GLY A 151 -24.12 -0.36 -15.81
CA GLY A 151 -23.11 -0.95 -14.95
C GLY A 151 -22.52 0.08 -13.98
N ALA A 152 -22.23 1.29 -14.46
CA ALA A 152 -21.72 2.38 -13.63
C ALA A 152 -22.72 2.78 -12.53
N ALA A 153 -24.03 2.81 -12.82
CA ALA A 153 -25.05 3.09 -11.80
C ALA A 153 -25.08 2.01 -10.72
N ARG A 154 -25.03 0.73 -11.08
CA ARG A 154 -24.94 -0.38 -10.10
C ARG A 154 -23.66 -0.32 -9.27
N ALA A 155 -22.53 0.01 -9.89
CA ALA A 155 -21.27 0.15 -9.19
C ALA A 155 -21.29 1.33 -8.20
N GLU A 156 -21.97 2.43 -8.56
CA GLU A 156 -22.18 3.57 -7.67
C GLU A 156 -23.04 3.22 -6.46
N GLU A 157 -24.14 2.47 -6.64
CA GLU A 157 -24.96 1.98 -5.53
C GLU A 157 -24.14 1.11 -4.57
N ARG A 158 -23.32 0.21 -5.10
CA ARG A 158 -22.40 -0.61 -4.31
C ARG A 158 -21.38 0.26 -3.55
N TYR A 159 -20.77 1.25 -4.22
CA TYR A 159 -19.87 2.19 -3.58
C TYR A 159 -20.53 2.93 -2.42
N GLN A 160 -21.75 3.43 -2.61
CA GLN A 160 -22.49 4.12 -1.55
C GLN A 160 -22.84 3.18 -0.38
N GLY A 161 -23.18 1.93 -0.66
CA GLY A 161 -23.44 0.92 0.37
C GLY A 161 -22.22 0.54 1.20
N GLU A 162 -21.05 0.44 0.56
CA GLU A 162 -19.80 0.03 1.22
C GLU A 162 -19.06 1.19 1.92
N TRP A 163 -19.10 2.39 1.33
CA TRP A 163 -18.31 3.53 1.78
C TRP A 163 -19.15 4.71 2.28
N GLY A 164 -20.33 4.88 1.75
CA GLY A 164 -21.38 5.83 2.12
C GLY A 164 -20.94 7.04 2.94
N ALA A 165 -21.45 7.12 4.19
CA ALA A 165 -21.14 8.22 5.11
C ALA A 165 -19.77 8.10 5.79
N ASP A 166 -19.19 6.89 5.88
CA ASP A 166 -17.90 6.65 6.54
C ASP A 166 -16.82 6.29 5.53
N ARG A 167 -16.34 7.28 4.80
CA ARG A 167 -15.21 7.12 3.86
C ARG A 167 -13.85 7.04 4.56
N ARG A 168 -13.76 7.24 5.85
CA ARG A 168 -12.51 7.24 6.63
C ARG A 168 -11.38 8.07 6.01
N GLY A 169 -11.75 9.14 5.26
CA GLY A 169 -10.77 9.95 4.51
C GLY A 169 -10.26 9.32 3.22
N PHE A 170 -10.82 8.19 2.77
CA PHE A 170 -10.46 7.59 1.50
C PHE A 170 -11.15 8.29 0.32
N THR A 171 -10.36 8.64 -0.70
CA THR A 171 -10.81 9.46 -1.84
C THR A 171 -10.42 8.87 -3.21
N GLY A 172 -9.56 7.86 -3.24
CA GLY A 172 -9.04 7.23 -4.46
C GLY A 172 -9.89 6.05 -4.93
N PHE A 173 -10.87 6.31 -5.82
CA PHE A 173 -11.76 5.29 -6.37
C PHE A 173 -11.96 5.49 -7.86
N LEU A 174 -11.75 4.43 -8.67
CA LEU A 174 -12.18 4.37 -10.06
C LEU A 174 -13.70 4.19 -10.06
N ARG A 175 -14.44 5.20 -10.53
CA ARG A 175 -15.91 5.22 -10.54
C ARG A 175 -16.42 5.66 -11.91
N GLY A 176 -17.65 5.26 -12.22
CA GLY A 176 -18.32 5.65 -13.46
C GLY A 176 -18.07 4.70 -14.62
N THR A 177 -17.95 5.25 -15.81
CA THR A 177 -17.68 4.51 -17.06
C THR A 177 -16.19 4.38 -17.34
N PRO A 178 -15.76 3.58 -18.34
CA PRO A 178 -14.35 3.46 -18.73
C PRO A 178 -13.70 4.82 -19.09
N GLU A 179 -14.44 5.72 -19.72
CA GLU A 179 -13.95 7.06 -20.06
C GLU A 179 -13.58 7.84 -18.79
N ARG A 180 -14.47 7.83 -17.79
CA ARG A 180 -14.19 8.50 -16.50
C ARG A 180 -13.04 7.85 -15.75
N ALA A 181 -12.90 6.53 -15.82
CA ALA A 181 -11.76 5.82 -15.25
C ALA A 181 -10.44 6.22 -15.95
N SER A 182 -10.44 6.37 -17.28
CA SER A 182 -9.27 6.84 -18.03
C SER A 182 -8.85 8.24 -17.61
N GLU A 183 -9.80 9.18 -17.49
CA GLU A 183 -9.51 10.54 -17.00
C GLU A 183 -8.83 10.52 -15.62
N LEU A 184 -9.33 9.72 -14.70
CA LEU A 184 -8.72 9.61 -13.36
C LEU A 184 -7.31 9.00 -13.40
N VAL A 185 -7.10 8.01 -14.26
CA VAL A 185 -5.76 7.44 -14.46
C VAL A 185 -4.80 8.48 -15.02
N ASP A 186 -5.24 9.30 -15.96
CA ASP A 186 -4.43 10.41 -16.50
C ASP A 186 -4.15 11.48 -15.43
N GLU A 187 -5.11 11.78 -14.55
CA GLU A 187 -4.88 12.64 -13.39
C GLU A 187 -3.76 12.10 -12.49
N PHE A 188 -3.73 10.77 -12.21
CA PHE A 188 -2.64 10.14 -11.46
C PHE A 188 -1.30 10.21 -12.19
N ARG A 189 -1.30 9.95 -13.51
CA ARG A 189 -0.10 10.08 -14.33
C ARG A 189 0.46 11.51 -14.29
N ALA A 190 -0.41 12.51 -14.40
CA ALA A 190 -0.03 13.93 -14.37
C ALA A 190 0.62 14.36 -13.04
N VAL A 191 0.32 13.69 -11.94
CA VAL A 191 0.97 13.93 -10.64
C VAL A 191 2.18 13.01 -10.36
N GLY A 192 2.57 12.17 -11.33
CA GLY A 192 3.75 11.32 -11.26
C GLY A 192 3.54 9.97 -10.57
N ALA A 193 2.31 9.49 -10.48
CA ALA A 193 2.05 8.12 -10.00
C ALA A 193 2.39 7.11 -11.11
N GLU A 194 3.31 6.19 -10.83
CA GLU A 194 3.79 5.20 -11.81
C GLU A 194 3.00 3.89 -11.77
N ARG A 195 2.31 3.60 -10.67
CA ARG A 195 1.55 2.37 -10.48
C ARG A 195 0.31 2.59 -9.66
N LEU A 196 -0.82 2.15 -10.21
CA LEU A 196 -2.09 2.03 -9.50
C LEU A 196 -2.37 0.57 -9.20
N ASN A 197 -2.65 0.25 -7.94
CA ASN A 197 -3.09 -1.08 -7.54
C ASN A 197 -4.62 -1.08 -7.45
N ILE A 198 -5.27 -1.81 -8.33
CA ILE A 198 -6.73 -1.90 -8.37
C ILE A 198 -7.22 -2.82 -7.25
N ALA A 199 -7.97 -2.28 -6.32
CA ALA A 199 -8.50 -3.02 -5.18
C ALA A 199 -9.95 -3.47 -5.43
N LEU A 200 -10.11 -4.77 -5.64
CA LEU A 200 -11.40 -5.45 -5.72
C LEU A 200 -11.76 -5.95 -4.30
N ARG A 201 -12.67 -5.27 -3.61
CA ARG A 201 -12.91 -5.55 -2.18
C ARG A 201 -13.94 -6.64 -1.93
N SER A 202 -15.06 -6.61 -2.62
CA SER A 202 -16.18 -7.52 -2.36
C SER A 202 -16.69 -8.15 -3.65
N GLY A 203 -17.00 -9.44 -3.58
CA GLY A 203 -17.71 -10.17 -4.62
C GLY A 203 -19.23 -10.05 -4.49
N PRO A 204 -19.98 -10.47 -5.50
CA PRO A 204 -19.45 -10.96 -6.78
C PRO A 204 -18.82 -9.83 -7.62
N TYR A 205 -17.73 -10.16 -8.33
CA TYR A 205 -17.05 -9.18 -9.19
C TYR A 205 -17.83 -8.98 -10.50
N ASP A 206 -17.86 -7.73 -10.97
CA ASP A 206 -18.39 -7.36 -12.28
C ASP A 206 -17.31 -7.61 -13.34
N TRP A 207 -17.38 -8.77 -13.99
CA TRP A 207 -16.41 -9.20 -15.00
C TRP A 207 -16.49 -8.35 -16.25
N ASP A 208 -17.68 -7.89 -16.65
CA ASP A 208 -17.86 -7.00 -17.81
C ASP A 208 -17.13 -5.66 -17.56
N ALA A 209 -17.21 -5.15 -16.34
CA ALA A 209 -16.48 -3.94 -15.95
C ALA A 209 -14.96 -4.14 -15.95
N LEU A 210 -14.48 -5.30 -15.49
CA LEU A 210 -13.04 -5.63 -15.51
C LEU A 210 -12.53 -5.79 -16.95
N ASP A 211 -13.30 -6.46 -17.82
CA ASP A 211 -12.96 -6.58 -19.23
C ASP A 211 -12.97 -5.23 -19.93
N ALA A 212 -13.96 -4.39 -19.66
CA ALA A 212 -14.01 -3.02 -20.19
C ALA A 212 -12.82 -2.18 -19.71
N PHE A 213 -12.42 -2.31 -18.45
CA PHE A 213 -11.22 -1.65 -17.93
C PHE A 213 -9.97 -2.13 -18.65
N ALA A 214 -9.80 -3.45 -18.81
CA ALA A 214 -8.65 -4.04 -19.47
C ALA A 214 -8.55 -3.64 -20.96
N GLN A 215 -9.69 -3.51 -21.64
CA GLN A 215 -9.73 -3.21 -23.09
C GLN A 215 -9.68 -1.72 -23.41
N ASN A 216 -10.27 -0.86 -22.58
CA ASN A 216 -10.45 0.55 -22.90
C ASN A 216 -9.57 1.50 -22.06
N VAL A 217 -9.13 1.08 -20.86
CA VAL A 217 -8.32 1.92 -19.97
C VAL A 217 -6.87 1.53 -19.99
N VAL A 218 -6.57 0.23 -19.82
CA VAL A 218 -5.18 -0.26 -19.75
C VAL A 218 -4.36 0.03 -21.02
N PRO A 219 -4.86 -0.14 -22.26
CA PRO A 219 -4.05 0.12 -23.46
C PRO A 219 -3.62 1.58 -23.62
N ALA A 220 -4.36 2.51 -23.06
CA ALA A 220 -3.97 3.93 -23.07
C ALA A 220 -2.79 4.23 -22.11
N LEU A 221 -2.35 3.26 -21.31
CA LEU A 221 -1.26 3.39 -20.34
C LEU A 221 0.10 2.91 -20.87
N THR A 222 0.09 2.19 -21.99
CA THR A 222 1.29 1.71 -22.70
C THR A 222 1.65 2.65 -23.85
#